data_b7810cf9f606354f132157659b32f6ec
#
_entry.id   b7810cf9f606354f132157659b32f6ec
#
_cell.length_a   1.000
_cell.length_b   1.000
_cell.length_c   1.000
_cell.angle_alpha   90.00
_cell.angle_beta   90.00
_cell.angle_gamma   90.00
#
_symmetry.space_group_name_H-M   'P 1'
#
loop_
_entity.id
_entity.type
_entity.pdbx_description
1 polymer ?
#
loop_
_entity_poly.entity_id
_entity_poly.type
_entity_poly.pdbx_seq_one_letter_code
_entity_poly.pdbx_strand_id
1 'polypeptide(L)'
;LVTALAAFVALLWIDWKMTLIALVCAGIPALALDQFYKTVRPLYRERGELRAALTGRLAQTLSGIRVVKAYTAERREQLVFTRGLHRLFRVSARATDRRGGMSAVATVISSGVVAIILVMGARAILAKQMSLGDFGSYVAFALMIAAPLVDLPDIATRLGETLADLDRVRAIEDITPE
;
A
#
# COMPACT_ATOMS: atom_id res chain seq x y z
N LEU A 1 3.16 -6.60 16.25
CA LEU A 1 2.96 -5.43 17.11
C LEU A 1 3.73 -5.53 18.42
N VAL A 2 3.61 -6.64 19.19
CA VAL A 2 4.34 -6.82 20.47
C VAL A 2 5.86 -6.76 20.26
N THR A 3 6.37 -7.42 19.22
CA THR A 3 7.81 -7.39 18.86
C THR A 3 8.30 -6.00 18.48
N ALA A 4 7.49 -5.21 17.75
CA ALA A 4 7.82 -3.84 17.39
C ALA A 4 7.85 -2.92 18.61
N LEU A 5 6.93 -3.13 19.55
CA LEU A 5 6.89 -2.37 20.81
C LEU A 5 8.11 -2.67 21.70
N ALA A 6 8.48 -3.95 21.81
CA ALA A 6 9.67 -4.36 22.53
C ALA A 6 10.95 -3.79 21.89
N ALA A 7 11.05 -3.86 20.56
CA ALA A 7 12.18 -3.27 19.82
C ALA A 7 12.25 -1.74 20.00
N PHE A 8 11.11 -1.05 20.01
CA PHE A 8 11.06 0.40 20.25
C PHE A 8 11.56 0.78 21.65
N VAL A 9 11.15 0.03 22.67
CA VAL A 9 11.66 0.23 24.05
C VAL A 9 13.17 -0.02 24.09
N ALA A 10 13.67 -1.08 23.44
CA ALA A 10 15.10 -1.37 23.38
C ALA A 10 15.90 -0.23 22.70
N LEU A 11 15.38 0.35 21.61
CA LEU A 11 16.02 1.49 20.94
C LEU A 11 16.12 2.72 21.84
N LEU A 12 15.07 3.00 22.62
CA LEU A 12 15.10 4.12 23.59
C LEU A 12 16.13 3.91 24.69
N TRP A 13 16.38 2.66 25.08
CA TRP A 13 17.39 2.32 26.08
C TRP A 13 18.82 2.44 25.55
N ILE A 14 19.05 2.13 24.28
CA ILE A 14 20.38 2.20 23.67
C ILE A 14 20.79 3.67 23.45
N ASP A 15 19.98 4.44 22.74
CA ASP A 15 20.19 5.88 22.53
C ASP A 15 18.88 6.60 22.20
N TRP A 16 18.35 7.33 23.17
CA TRP A 16 17.09 8.06 23.02
C TRP A 16 17.17 9.20 21.99
N LYS A 17 18.37 9.82 21.82
CA LYS A 17 18.57 10.93 20.87
C LYS A 17 18.51 10.45 19.43
N MET A 18 19.21 9.34 19.13
CA MET A 18 19.17 8.71 17.82
C MET A 18 17.75 8.21 17.50
N THR A 19 17.06 7.63 18.47
CA THR A 19 15.69 7.13 18.31
C THR A 19 14.72 8.27 18.04
N LEU A 20 14.84 9.41 18.70
CA LEU A 20 14.00 10.58 18.47
C LEU A 20 14.20 11.16 17.07
N ILE A 21 15.44 11.24 16.60
CA ILE A 21 15.75 11.70 15.24
C ILE A 21 15.21 10.71 14.21
N ALA A 22 15.38 9.41 14.42
CA ALA A 22 14.83 8.37 13.57
C ALA A 22 13.29 8.45 13.50
N LEU A 23 12.62 8.70 14.64
CA LEU A 23 11.17 8.86 14.72
C LEU A 23 10.67 10.09 13.96
N VAL A 24 11.34 11.24 14.11
CA VAL A 24 11.01 12.47 13.37
C VAL A 24 11.20 12.24 11.88
N CYS A 25 12.30 11.62 11.48
CA CYS A 25 12.55 11.30 10.08
C CYS A 25 11.55 10.27 9.51
N ALA A 26 11.10 9.30 10.30
CA ALA A 26 10.06 8.34 9.90
C ALA A 26 8.67 8.99 9.83
N GLY A 27 8.42 10.05 10.59
CA GLY A 27 7.17 10.81 10.54
C GLY A 27 6.95 11.54 9.22
N ILE A 28 8.00 11.96 8.52
CA ILE A 28 7.91 12.66 7.23
C ILE A 28 7.22 11.80 6.15
N PRO A 29 7.64 10.54 5.92
CA PRO A 29 6.92 9.65 5.00
C PRO A 29 5.48 9.36 5.43
N ALA A 30 5.21 9.28 6.74
CA ALA A 30 3.86 9.04 7.24
C ALA A 30 2.88 10.16 6.87
N LEU A 31 3.30 11.41 6.92
CA LEU A 31 2.50 12.56 6.47
C LEU A 31 2.27 12.54 4.94
N ALA A 32 3.24 12.06 4.17
CA ALA A 32 3.10 11.90 2.73
C ALA A 32 2.12 10.78 2.34
N LEU A 33 1.93 9.77 3.19
CA LEU A 33 1.00 8.66 2.97
C LEU A 33 -0.46 9.13 2.84
N ASP A 34 -0.90 10.11 3.61
CA ASP A 34 -2.28 10.62 3.53
C ASP A 34 -2.58 11.26 2.15
N GLN A 35 -1.65 12.04 1.63
CA GLN A 35 -1.74 12.59 0.28
C GLN A 35 -1.70 11.49 -0.80
N PHE A 36 -0.91 10.44 -0.55
CA PHE A 36 -0.85 9.27 -1.42
C PHE A 36 -2.21 8.59 -1.54
N TYR A 37 -2.83 8.26 -0.41
CA TYR A 37 -4.14 7.61 -0.40
C TYR A 37 -5.20 8.45 -1.11
N LYS A 38 -5.23 9.75 -0.89
CA LYS A 38 -6.19 10.67 -1.53
C LYS A 38 -6.01 10.72 -3.06
N THR A 39 -4.79 10.59 -3.55
CA THR A 39 -4.49 10.70 -4.99
C THR A 39 -4.64 9.36 -5.73
N VAL A 40 -4.28 8.26 -5.10
CA VAL A 40 -4.20 6.95 -5.76
C VAL A 40 -5.50 6.15 -5.62
N ARG A 41 -6.20 6.28 -4.50
CA ARG A 41 -7.47 5.59 -4.22
C ARG A 41 -8.52 5.76 -5.32
N PRO A 42 -8.82 6.96 -5.84
CA PRO A 42 -9.82 7.11 -6.90
C PRO A 42 -9.42 6.41 -8.20
N LEU A 43 -8.14 6.35 -8.54
CA LEU A 43 -7.65 5.64 -9.72
C LEU A 43 -7.83 4.11 -9.60
N TYR A 44 -7.58 3.57 -8.42
CA TYR A 44 -7.81 2.14 -8.16
C TYR A 44 -9.30 1.79 -8.19
N ARG A 45 -10.16 2.66 -7.70
CA ARG A 45 -11.61 2.50 -7.77
C ARG A 45 -12.09 2.52 -9.21
N GLU A 46 -11.70 3.52 -10.00
CA GLU A 46 -12.05 3.59 -11.43
C GLU A 46 -11.57 2.35 -12.20
N ARG A 47 -10.35 1.89 -11.91
CA ARG A 47 -9.83 0.64 -12.47
C ARG A 47 -10.68 -0.57 -12.11
N GLY A 48 -11.12 -0.67 -10.85
CA GLY A 48 -11.99 -1.75 -10.36
C GLY A 48 -13.34 -1.77 -11.08
N GLU A 49 -13.99 -0.61 -11.19
CA GLU A 49 -15.27 -0.44 -11.87
C GLU A 49 -15.18 -0.81 -13.37
N LEU A 50 -14.15 -0.33 -14.07
CA LEU A 50 -13.90 -0.68 -15.47
C LEU A 50 -13.64 -2.17 -15.67
N ARG A 51 -12.88 -2.79 -14.76
CA ARG A 51 -12.61 -4.23 -14.80
C ARG A 51 -13.89 -5.04 -14.60
N ALA A 52 -14.69 -4.68 -13.61
CA ALA A 52 -15.98 -5.35 -13.35
C ALA A 52 -16.95 -5.22 -14.54
N ALA A 53 -17.06 -4.02 -15.13
CA ALA A 53 -17.88 -3.78 -16.30
C ALA A 53 -17.42 -4.60 -17.51
N LEU A 54 -16.11 -4.71 -17.75
CA LEU A 54 -15.55 -5.53 -18.84
C LEU A 54 -15.79 -7.02 -18.62
N THR A 55 -15.59 -7.51 -17.39
CA THR A 55 -15.84 -8.91 -17.05
C THR A 55 -17.32 -9.26 -17.17
N GLY A 56 -18.21 -8.39 -16.68
CA GLY A 56 -19.65 -8.56 -16.83
C GLY A 56 -20.08 -8.60 -18.30
N ARG A 57 -19.56 -7.69 -19.13
CA ARG A 57 -19.85 -7.69 -20.56
C ARG A 57 -19.34 -8.94 -21.28
N LEU A 58 -18.13 -9.41 -20.91
CA LEU A 58 -17.60 -10.65 -21.46
C LEU A 58 -18.50 -11.84 -21.13
N ALA A 59 -18.95 -11.95 -19.88
CA ALA A 59 -19.87 -12.98 -19.45
C ALA A 59 -21.21 -12.93 -20.23
N GLN A 60 -21.77 -11.74 -20.43
CA GLN A 60 -22.99 -11.56 -21.24
C GLN A 60 -22.79 -11.97 -22.69
N THR A 61 -21.68 -11.56 -23.32
CA THR A 61 -21.39 -11.90 -24.71
C THR A 61 -21.18 -13.41 -24.87
N LEU A 62 -20.52 -14.07 -23.94
CA LEU A 62 -20.30 -15.52 -23.94
C LEU A 62 -21.62 -16.28 -23.71
N SER A 63 -22.46 -15.83 -22.79
CA SER A 63 -23.79 -16.42 -22.56
C SER A 63 -24.71 -16.26 -23.78
N GLY A 64 -24.61 -15.13 -24.48
CA GLY A 64 -25.36 -14.82 -25.68
C GLY A 64 -24.67 -15.16 -27.00
N ILE A 65 -23.63 -16.00 -27.01
CA ILE A 65 -22.76 -16.22 -28.18
C ILE A 65 -23.52 -16.71 -29.40
N ARG A 66 -24.59 -17.48 -29.20
CA ARG A 66 -25.46 -17.93 -30.31
C ARG A 66 -26.15 -16.76 -31.00
N VAL A 67 -26.60 -15.78 -30.23
CA VAL A 67 -27.26 -14.57 -30.77
C VAL A 67 -26.20 -13.70 -31.48
N VAL A 68 -25.03 -13.50 -30.91
CA VAL A 68 -23.93 -12.74 -31.54
C VAL A 68 -23.56 -13.36 -32.89
N LYS A 69 -23.48 -14.70 -32.98
CA LYS A 69 -23.18 -15.41 -34.21
C LYS A 69 -24.35 -15.34 -35.24
N ALA A 70 -25.59 -15.47 -34.79
CA ALA A 70 -26.75 -15.39 -35.67
C ALA A 70 -26.87 -14.02 -36.38
N TYR A 71 -26.47 -12.95 -35.72
CA TYR A 71 -26.46 -11.59 -36.25
C TYR A 71 -25.11 -11.15 -36.84
N THR A 72 -24.10 -12.04 -36.93
CA THR A 72 -22.74 -11.72 -37.43
C THR A 72 -22.12 -10.50 -36.75
N ALA A 73 -22.41 -10.32 -35.44
CA ALA A 73 -22.06 -9.14 -34.67
C ALA A 73 -20.69 -9.24 -33.98
N GLU A 74 -19.87 -10.27 -34.29
CA GLU A 74 -18.59 -10.54 -33.62
C GLU A 74 -17.63 -9.35 -33.71
N ARG A 75 -17.51 -8.73 -34.88
CA ARG A 75 -16.64 -7.55 -35.06
C ARG A 75 -17.05 -6.36 -34.19
N ARG A 76 -18.37 -6.17 -34.05
CA ARG A 76 -18.93 -5.08 -33.24
C ARG A 76 -18.62 -5.32 -31.76
N GLU A 77 -18.86 -6.53 -31.26
CA GLU A 77 -18.55 -6.88 -29.87
C GLU A 77 -17.04 -6.82 -29.59
N GLN A 78 -16.20 -7.29 -30.50
CA GLN A 78 -14.74 -7.19 -30.41
C GLN A 78 -14.27 -5.72 -30.32
N LEU A 79 -14.81 -4.82 -31.15
CA LEU A 79 -14.46 -3.40 -31.11
C LEU A 79 -14.84 -2.74 -29.78
N VAL A 80 -16.03 -3.05 -29.26
CA VAL A 80 -16.48 -2.50 -27.98
C VAL A 80 -15.59 -3.01 -26.84
N PHE A 81 -15.29 -4.30 -26.82
CA PHE A 81 -14.41 -4.90 -25.83
C PHE A 81 -12.98 -4.30 -25.90
N THR A 82 -12.42 -4.18 -27.10
CA THR A 82 -11.09 -3.59 -27.32
C THR A 82 -11.03 -2.14 -26.84
N ARG A 83 -12.05 -1.34 -27.08
CA ARG A 83 -12.13 0.05 -26.58
C ARG A 83 -12.16 0.09 -25.06
N GLY A 84 -12.94 -0.79 -24.43
CA GLY A 84 -12.99 -0.93 -22.98
C GLY A 84 -11.64 -1.35 -22.38
N LEU A 85 -10.99 -2.32 -23.02
CA LEU A 85 -9.65 -2.77 -22.62
C LEU A 85 -8.62 -1.65 -22.72
N HIS A 86 -8.68 -0.85 -23.78
CA HIS A 86 -7.77 0.29 -23.96
C HIS A 86 -7.98 1.38 -22.91
N ARG A 87 -9.23 1.61 -22.50
CA ARG A 87 -9.55 2.52 -21.40
C ARG A 87 -9.00 1.99 -20.06
N LEU A 88 -9.22 0.70 -19.78
CA LEU A 88 -8.69 0.03 -18.59
C LEU A 88 -7.16 0.10 -18.55
N PHE A 89 -6.49 -0.13 -19.68
CA PHE A 89 -5.03 -0.02 -19.79
C PHE A 89 -4.55 1.39 -19.46
N ARG A 90 -5.17 2.42 -20.03
CA ARG A 90 -4.78 3.82 -19.74
C ARG A 90 -4.96 4.21 -18.28
N VAL A 91 -6.05 3.79 -17.64
CA VAL A 91 -6.27 4.04 -16.21
C VAL A 91 -5.26 3.27 -15.37
N SER A 92 -4.99 2.02 -15.71
CA SER A 92 -3.98 1.20 -15.04
C SER A 92 -2.57 1.79 -15.17
N ALA A 93 -2.18 2.25 -16.36
CA ALA A 93 -0.89 2.91 -16.59
C ALA A 93 -0.76 4.17 -15.72
N ARG A 94 -1.77 5.06 -15.73
CA ARG A 94 -1.74 6.26 -14.86
C ARG A 94 -1.65 5.92 -13.38
N ALA A 95 -2.35 4.88 -12.92
CA ALA A 95 -2.28 4.43 -11.54
C ALA A 95 -0.86 3.92 -11.18
N THR A 96 -0.25 3.17 -12.09
CA THR A 96 1.11 2.66 -11.94
C THR A 96 2.15 3.78 -11.94
N ASP A 97 2.04 4.74 -12.87
CA ASP A 97 2.95 5.90 -12.93
C ASP A 97 2.90 6.76 -11.68
N ARG A 98 1.67 7.05 -11.20
CA ARG A 98 1.49 7.79 -9.93
C ARG A 98 2.07 7.04 -8.74
N ARG A 99 1.83 5.74 -8.66
CA ARG A 99 2.41 4.88 -7.62
C ARG A 99 3.93 4.84 -7.72
N GLY A 100 4.48 4.67 -8.93
CA GLY A 100 5.93 4.62 -9.19
C GLY A 100 6.62 5.92 -8.77
N GLY A 101 6.09 7.07 -9.15
CA GLY A 101 6.65 8.37 -8.77
C GLY A 101 6.67 8.57 -7.26
N MET A 102 5.59 8.22 -6.57
CA MET A 102 5.51 8.34 -5.11
C MET A 102 6.39 7.31 -4.39
N SER A 103 6.49 6.08 -4.92
CA SER A 103 7.41 5.07 -4.39
C SER A 103 8.86 5.54 -4.51
N ALA A 104 9.23 6.17 -5.63
CA ALA A 104 10.56 6.74 -5.80
C ALA A 104 10.87 7.82 -4.76
N VAL A 105 9.94 8.75 -4.50
CA VAL A 105 10.09 9.77 -3.46
C VAL A 105 10.22 9.12 -2.09
N ALA A 106 9.38 8.15 -1.76
CA ALA A 106 9.45 7.44 -0.48
C ALA A 106 10.79 6.70 -0.32
N THR A 107 11.31 6.09 -1.38
CA THR A 107 12.63 5.43 -1.39
C THR A 107 13.76 6.42 -1.13
N VAL A 108 13.75 7.58 -1.78
CA VAL A 108 14.77 8.63 -1.56
C VAL A 108 14.74 9.12 -0.11
N ILE A 109 13.54 9.39 0.44
CA ILE A 109 13.39 9.81 1.83
C ILE A 109 13.91 8.72 2.78
N SER A 110 13.50 7.47 2.59
CA SER A 110 13.94 6.34 3.41
C SER A 110 15.46 6.13 3.36
N SER A 111 16.04 6.23 2.17
CA SER A 111 17.51 6.14 2.01
C SER A 111 18.23 7.29 2.73
N GLY A 112 17.67 8.49 2.70
CA GLY A 112 18.17 9.63 3.46
C GLY A 112 18.16 9.39 4.96
N VAL A 113 17.08 8.81 5.48
CA VAL A 113 16.98 8.44 6.92
C VAL A 113 18.05 7.42 7.30
N VAL A 114 18.22 6.37 6.50
CA VAL A 114 19.24 5.35 6.71
C VAL A 114 20.64 5.98 6.70
N ALA A 115 20.93 6.86 5.74
CA ALA A 115 22.22 7.56 5.67
C ALA A 115 22.48 8.43 6.91
N ILE A 116 21.47 9.13 7.42
CA ILE A 116 21.58 9.94 8.65
C ILE A 116 21.89 9.03 9.84
N ILE A 117 21.19 7.91 10.00
CA ILE A 117 21.43 6.95 11.08
C ILE A 117 22.87 6.40 11.02
N LEU A 118 23.35 6.03 9.82
CA LEU A 118 24.70 5.53 9.63
C LEU A 118 25.77 6.59 9.99
N VAL A 119 25.60 7.81 9.54
CA VAL A 119 26.54 8.91 9.83
C VAL A 119 26.54 9.23 11.33
N MET A 120 25.38 9.29 11.96
CA MET A 120 25.28 9.56 13.39
C MET A 120 25.87 8.42 14.23
N GLY A 121 25.56 7.17 13.88
CA GLY A 121 26.14 6.00 14.53
C GLY A 121 27.67 5.94 14.40
N ALA A 122 28.18 6.20 13.20
CA ALA A 122 29.64 6.27 13.00
C ALA A 122 30.28 7.36 13.86
N ARG A 123 29.67 8.55 13.95
CA ARG A 123 30.15 9.62 14.83
C ARG A 123 30.10 9.24 16.31
N ALA A 124 29.04 8.58 16.75
CA ALA A 124 28.92 8.13 18.15
C ALA A 124 29.98 7.08 18.51
N ILE A 125 30.30 6.16 17.57
CA ILE A 125 31.40 5.19 17.76
C ILE A 125 32.75 5.89 17.84
N LEU A 126 33.04 6.81 16.92
CA LEU A 126 34.30 7.58 16.93
C LEU A 126 34.43 8.41 18.18
N ALA A 127 33.34 8.96 18.71
CA ALA A 127 33.30 9.70 19.97
C ALA A 127 33.35 8.78 21.23
N LYS A 128 33.46 7.45 21.04
CA LYS A 128 33.44 6.44 22.11
C LYS A 128 32.21 6.50 23.03
N GLN A 129 31.10 7.02 22.50
CA GLN A 129 29.80 7.09 23.19
C GLN A 129 28.97 5.82 23.00
N MET A 130 29.27 5.01 21.97
CA MET A 130 28.59 3.79 21.63
C MET A 130 29.59 2.74 21.16
N SER A 131 29.36 1.47 21.50
CA SER A 131 30.17 0.37 20.98
C SER A 131 29.70 -0.03 19.58
N LEU A 132 30.54 -0.72 18.81
CA LEU A 132 30.16 -1.27 17.51
C LEU A 132 29.01 -2.29 17.66
N GLY A 133 28.98 -3.05 18.77
CA GLY A 133 27.92 -4.00 19.09
C GLY A 133 26.58 -3.32 19.36
N ASP A 134 26.59 -2.21 20.12
CA ASP A 134 25.38 -1.43 20.41
C ASP A 134 24.79 -0.85 19.13
N PHE A 135 25.66 -0.32 18.25
CA PHE A 135 25.22 0.19 16.95
C PHE A 135 24.62 -0.92 16.06
N GLY A 136 25.25 -2.11 16.02
CA GLY A 136 24.72 -3.25 15.31
C GLY A 136 23.35 -3.68 15.83
N SER A 137 23.19 -3.72 17.15
CA SER A 137 21.91 -3.99 17.81
C SER A 137 20.86 -2.92 17.49
N TYR A 138 21.26 -1.65 17.50
CA TYR A 138 20.39 -0.52 17.13
C TYR A 138 19.85 -0.68 15.70
N VAL A 139 20.71 -0.97 14.74
CA VAL A 139 20.32 -1.17 13.34
C VAL A 139 19.38 -2.38 13.21
N ALA A 140 19.67 -3.48 13.90
CA ALA A 140 18.83 -4.68 13.88
C ALA A 140 17.42 -4.39 14.43
N PHE A 141 17.30 -3.70 15.57
CA PHE A 141 16.00 -3.31 16.12
C PHE A 141 15.27 -2.27 15.25
N ALA A 142 15.99 -1.33 14.64
CA ALA A 142 15.41 -0.36 13.72
C ALA A 142 14.78 -1.07 12.48
N LEU A 143 15.46 -2.05 11.90
CA LEU A 143 14.94 -2.87 10.82
C LEU A 143 13.72 -3.70 11.25
N MET A 144 13.74 -4.21 12.48
CA MET A 144 12.63 -4.98 13.04
C MET A 144 11.36 -4.14 13.22
N ILE A 145 11.50 -2.84 13.46
CA ILE A 145 10.36 -1.90 13.51
C ILE A 145 9.93 -1.49 12.10
N ALA A 146 10.87 -1.35 11.17
CA ALA A 146 10.57 -0.92 9.81
C ALA A 146 9.64 -1.89 9.06
N ALA A 147 9.81 -3.19 9.25
CA ALA A 147 9.01 -4.21 8.58
C ALA A 147 7.49 -4.08 8.84
N PRO A 148 6.99 -4.05 10.09
CA PRO A 148 5.56 -3.86 10.36
C PRO A 148 4.99 -2.52 9.86
N LEU A 149 5.82 -1.47 9.79
CA LEU A 149 5.37 -0.15 9.30
C LEU A 149 5.05 -0.18 7.79
N VAL A 150 5.78 -0.99 7.03
CA VAL A 150 5.52 -1.18 5.60
C VAL A 150 4.19 -1.92 5.38
N ASP A 151 3.81 -2.82 6.29
CA ASP A 151 2.59 -3.63 6.19
C ASP A 151 1.33 -2.92 6.72
N LEU A 152 1.47 -1.81 7.45
CA LEU A 152 0.32 -1.07 8.01
C LEU A 152 -0.77 -0.69 6.99
N PRO A 153 -0.45 -0.24 5.77
CA PRO A 153 -1.45 0.07 4.76
C PRO A 153 -2.28 -1.15 4.34
N ASP A 154 -1.64 -2.30 4.20
CA ASP A 154 -2.32 -3.54 3.82
C ASP A 154 -3.22 -4.05 4.96
N ILE A 155 -2.76 -3.92 6.21
CA ILE A 155 -3.56 -4.26 7.40
C ILE A 155 -4.79 -3.34 7.49
N ALA A 156 -4.63 -2.03 7.29
CA ALA A 156 -5.74 -1.07 7.31
C ALA A 156 -6.77 -1.37 6.21
N THR A 157 -6.33 -1.77 5.02
CA THR A 157 -7.21 -2.15 3.92
C THR A 157 -7.99 -3.42 4.26
N ARG A 158 -7.32 -4.46 4.77
CA ARG A 158 -7.96 -5.72 5.19
C ARG A 158 -8.97 -5.51 6.32
N LEU A 159 -8.65 -4.66 7.30
CA LEU A 159 -9.60 -4.31 8.37
C LEU A 159 -10.84 -3.59 7.80
N GLY A 160 -10.66 -2.68 6.85
CA GLY A 160 -11.77 -2.00 6.18
C GLY A 160 -12.67 -2.97 5.42
N GLU A 161 -12.11 -3.94 4.72
CA GLU A 161 -12.86 -5.01 4.03
C GLU A 161 -13.63 -5.88 5.02
N THR A 162 -12.96 -6.33 6.09
CA THR A 162 -13.60 -7.16 7.13
C THR A 162 -14.74 -6.44 7.83
N LEU A 163 -14.59 -5.14 8.13
CA LEU A 163 -15.66 -4.34 8.72
C LEU A 163 -16.85 -4.19 7.77
N ALA A 164 -16.61 -3.97 6.49
CA ALA A 164 -17.67 -3.89 5.48
C ALA A 164 -18.41 -5.24 5.32
N ASP A 165 -17.71 -6.37 5.44
CA ASP A 165 -18.32 -7.70 5.41
C ASP A 165 -19.16 -7.96 6.66
N LEU A 166 -18.70 -7.51 7.85
CA LEU A 166 -19.49 -7.57 9.09
C LEU A 166 -20.76 -6.72 9.01
N ASP A 167 -20.70 -5.54 8.41
CA ASP A 167 -21.88 -4.69 8.20
C ASP A 167 -22.90 -5.36 7.27
N ARG A 168 -22.45 -6.10 6.26
CA ARG A 168 -23.34 -6.90 5.40
C ARG A 168 -24.00 -8.06 6.13
N VAL A 169 -23.25 -8.74 7.00
CA VAL A 169 -23.81 -9.82 7.83
C VAL A 169 -24.86 -9.27 8.78
N ARG A 170 -24.60 -8.15 9.44
CA ARG A 170 -25.59 -7.47 10.32
C ARG A 170 -26.83 -7.04 9.56
N ALA A 171 -26.67 -6.50 8.35
CA ALA A 171 -27.81 -6.12 7.52
C ALA A 171 -28.69 -7.31 7.13
N ILE A 172 -28.16 -8.53 7.10
CA ILE A 172 -28.93 -9.76 6.87
C ILE A 172 -29.62 -10.21 8.16
N GLU A 173 -28.97 -10.05 9.33
CA GLU A 173 -29.50 -10.42 10.63
C GLU A 173 -30.66 -9.50 11.06
N ASP A 174 -30.64 -8.23 10.64
CA ASP A 174 -31.72 -7.25 10.87
C ASP A 174 -32.97 -7.47 9.97
N ILE A 175 -32.93 -8.40 9.02
CA ILE A 175 -34.11 -8.78 8.23
C ILE A 175 -34.98 -9.65 9.14
N THR A 176 -36.02 -9.05 9.72
CA THR A 176 -37.06 -9.78 10.46
C THR A 176 -37.75 -10.79 9.53
N PRO A 177 -37.77 -12.09 9.89
CA PRO A 177 -38.54 -13.07 9.13
C PRO A 177 -40.03 -12.72 9.23
N GLU A 178 -40.72 -12.66 8.09
CA GLU A 178 -42.19 -12.55 8.00
C GLU A 178 -42.88 -13.80 8.57
#